data_9d3dd95a6e83df580944f1c65dab663f
#
_entry.id   9d3dd95a6e83df580944f1c65dab663f
#
_cell.length_a   1.000
_cell.length_b   1.000
_cell.length_c   1.000
_cell.angle_alpha   90.00
_cell.angle_beta   90.00
_cell.angle_gamma   90.00
#
_symmetry.space_group_name_H-M   'P 1'
#
loop_
_entity.id
_entity.type
_entity.pdbx_description
1 polymer ?
#
loop_
_entity_poly.entity_id
_entity_poly.type
_entity_poly.pdbx_seq_one_letter_code
_entity_poly.pdbx_strand_id
1 'polypeptide(L)'
;LCRSRKDNAWAEANPDEVQQEYLISDRHTARGTKLRIHLMDGFHTQQLKVNTLDDPKRWWEVIDRTTGEVVPTDKWFFDEPTGEVEIETVPYHEYTVSFLAFLIWDPVHMYNFLTNDWKDTPHQLTYDVRQPKTQAYVKEKLRRWCEANPHIDVVRFTTFFHQFTLTFDDQKREKFVEWFGYSASVSPYILEKFEKWAGYKFRPEFIVDQGYHNTMFRVPSKEFRDFIEFQQQEVCALAKEMVDIVHSYGKEAMMFLGDHWIGTEPY
;
A
#
# COMPACT_ATOMS: atom_id res chain seq x y z
N LEU A 1 -14.79 -10.83 -0.23
CA LEU A 1 -15.52 -9.58 0.05
C LEU A 1 -14.93 -8.45 -0.79
N CYS A 2 -15.45 -8.31 -1.98
CA CYS A 2 -14.98 -7.23 -2.85
C CYS A 2 -15.34 -5.87 -2.26
N ARG A 3 -14.37 -4.96 -2.25
CA ARG A 3 -14.62 -3.53 -2.09
C ARG A 3 -15.56 -3.09 -3.22
N SER A 4 -16.38 -2.12 -2.94
CA SER A 4 -17.28 -1.56 -3.95
C SER A 4 -17.50 -0.07 -3.70
N ARG A 5 -17.99 0.65 -4.71
CA ARG A 5 -18.36 2.07 -4.56
C ARG A 5 -19.38 2.32 -3.45
N LYS A 6 -20.12 1.29 -3.02
CA LYS A 6 -21.02 1.37 -1.85
C LYS A 6 -20.27 1.57 -0.53
N ASP A 7 -18.98 1.26 -0.51
CA ASP A 7 -18.12 1.45 0.65
C ASP A 7 -17.43 2.82 0.69
N ASN A 8 -17.57 3.65 -0.36
CA ASN A 8 -16.91 4.95 -0.43
C ASN A 8 -17.24 5.85 0.76
N ALA A 9 -18.52 5.93 1.14
CA ALA A 9 -18.93 6.75 2.28
C ALA A 9 -18.26 6.31 3.59
N TRP A 10 -17.99 5.01 3.75
CA TRP A 10 -17.25 4.51 4.90
C TRP A 10 -15.77 4.92 4.83
N ALA A 11 -15.13 4.78 3.66
CA ALA A 11 -13.74 5.17 3.46
C ALA A 11 -13.53 6.69 3.63
N GLU A 12 -14.44 7.50 3.13
CA GLU A 12 -14.45 8.96 3.33
C GLU A 12 -14.56 9.36 4.81
N ALA A 13 -15.33 8.60 5.59
CA ALA A 13 -15.49 8.82 7.03
C ALA A 13 -14.28 8.32 7.86
N ASN A 14 -13.37 7.53 7.28
CA ASN A 14 -12.20 6.95 7.94
C ASN A 14 -10.94 7.15 7.09
N PRO A 15 -10.53 8.39 6.82
CA PRO A 15 -9.40 8.69 5.92
C PRO A 15 -8.06 8.18 6.47
N ASP A 16 -7.93 7.99 7.76
CA ASP A 16 -6.78 7.41 8.44
C ASP A 16 -6.60 5.90 8.15
N GLU A 17 -7.65 5.22 7.70
CA GLU A 17 -7.62 3.80 7.35
C GLU A 17 -7.69 3.52 5.84
N VAL A 18 -7.56 4.54 5.02
CA VAL A 18 -7.37 4.39 3.57
C VAL A 18 -6.06 3.64 3.32
N GLN A 19 -6.08 2.79 2.31
CA GLN A 19 -4.88 2.04 1.89
C GLN A 19 -3.74 2.98 1.56
N GLN A 20 -2.55 2.60 1.98
CA GLN A 20 -1.32 3.35 1.73
C GLN A 20 -0.31 2.52 0.96
N GLU A 21 0.60 3.22 0.32
CA GLU A 21 1.69 2.66 -0.45
C GLU A 21 2.98 3.43 -0.15
N TYR A 22 4.12 2.73 -0.12
CA TYR A 22 5.40 3.39 -0.23
C TYR A 22 5.67 3.72 -1.70
N LEU A 23 5.86 5.01 -1.95
CA LEU A 23 6.38 5.51 -3.21
C LEU A 23 7.85 5.89 -3.05
N ILE A 24 8.55 5.86 -4.16
CA ILE A 24 9.93 6.35 -4.23
C ILE A 24 10.03 7.37 -5.35
N SER A 25 10.62 8.53 -5.05
CA SER A 25 10.89 9.55 -6.07
C SER A 25 11.87 9.00 -7.14
N ASP A 26 11.82 9.58 -8.32
CA ASP A 26 12.90 9.37 -9.29
C ASP A 26 14.26 9.82 -8.68
N ARG A 27 15.36 9.37 -9.27
CA ARG A 27 16.70 9.78 -8.85
C ARG A 27 16.98 11.20 -9.33
N HIS A 28 17.41 12.06 -8.40
CA HIS A 28 17.74 13.43 -8.68
C HIS A 28 19.21 13.71 -8.36
N THR A 29 19.96 14.20 -9.34
CA THR A 29 21.36 14.59 -9.15
C THR A 29 21.45 15.98 -8.53
N ALA A 30 22.11 16.10 -7.39
CA ALA A 30 22.39 17.38 -6.74
C ALA A 30 23.46 18.15 -7.53
N ARG A 31 23.18 19.42 -7.86
CA ARG A 31 24.16 20.32 -8.49
C ARG A 31 24.88 21.22 -7.50
N GLY A 32 24.49 21.21 -6.26
CA GLY A 32 25.01 22.04 -5.18
C GLY A 32 24.86 21.36 -3.83
N THR A 33 24.88 22.13 -2.77
CA THR A 33 24.77 21.65 -1.38
C THR A 33 23.32 21.52 -0.90
N LYS A 34 22.36 21.83 -1.76
CA LYS A 34 20.92 21.65 -1.51
C LYS A 34 20.24 21.13 -2.75
N LEU A 35 19.26 20.27 -2.55
CA LEU A 35 18.38 19.70 -3.57
C LEU A 35 16.94 19.78 -3.10
N ARG A 36 16.01 20.09 -3.99
CA ARG A 36 14.58 19.99 -3.75
C ARG A 36 14.00 18.93 -4.67
N ILE A 37 13.19 18.05 -4.11
CA ILE A 37 12.49 16.98 -4.82
C ILE A 37 11.00 17.16 -4.54
N HIS A 38 10.22 17.39 -5.58
CA HIS A 38 8.77 17.40 -5.48
C HIS A 38 8.27 15.93 -5.51
N LEU A 39 7.61 15.50 -4.43
CA LEU A 39 7.33 14.08 -4.19
C LEU A 39 6.40 13.46 -5.22
N MET A 40 5.45 14.24 -5.74
CA MET A 40 4.46 13.73 -6.67
C MET A 40 4.86 13.87 -8.15
N ASP A 41 6.09 14.33 -8.43
CA ASP A 41 6.59 14.36 -9.81
C ASP A 41 6.61 12.94 -10.40
N GLY A 42 6.02 12.81 -11.58
CA GLY A 42 5.90 11.52 -12.27
C GLY A 42 4.85 10.57 -11.66
N PHE A 43 3.98 11.02 -10.74
CA PHE A 43 2.85 10.23 -10.21
C PHE A 43 1.50 10.86 -10.54
N HIS A 44 0.48 10.02 -10.67
CA HIS A 44 -0.89 10.45 -10.95
C HIS A 44 -1.59 10.96 -9.69
N THR A 45 -1.72 12.28 -9.56
CA THR A 45 -2.25 12.94 -8.35
C THR A 45 -3.74 12.70 -8.08
N GLN A 46 -4.50 12.19 -9.06
CA GLN A 46 -5.88 11.74 -8.82
C GLN A 46 -5.96 10.35 -8.19
N GLN A 47 -4.88 9.58 -8.28
CA GLN A 47 -4.77 8.24 -7.68
C GLN A 47 -4.10 8.28 -6.32
N LEU A 48 -3.10 9.12 -6.17
CA LEU A 48 -2.18 9.11 -5.06
C LEU A 48 -2.14 10.48 -4.38
N LYS A 49 -2.03 10.46 -3.06
CA LYS A 49 -1.86 11.66 -2.25
C LYS A 49 -0.82 11.40 -1.15
N VAL A 50 0.16 12.30 -1.03
CA VAL A 50 1.15 12.21 0.05
C VAL A 50 0.46 12.08 1.40
N ASN A 51 0.93 11.16 2.24
CA ASN A 51 0.46 11.07 3.62
C ASN A 51 1.09 12.17 4.46
N THR A 52 0.28 13.13 4.87
CA THR A 52 0.67 14.24 5.75
C THR A 52 0.06 14.10 7.15
N LEU A 53 -0.64 12.99 7.44
CA LEU A 53 -1.24 12.74 8.76
C LEU A 53 -0.24 12.18 9.76
N ASP A 54 0.80 11.50 9.26
CA ASP A 54 1.81 10.83 10.05
C ASP A 54 3.16 11.55 9.93
N ASP A 55 4.02 11.38 10.93
CA ASP A 55 5.32 12.05 10.99
C ASP A 55 6.27 11.56 9.86
N PRO A 56 6.64 12.41 8.90
CA PRO A 56 7.59 12.07 7.84
C PRO A 56 8.95 11.61 8.38
N LYS A 57 9.42 12.23 9.48
CA LYS A 57 10.73 11.88 10.09
C LYS A 57 10.76 10.46 10.65
N ARG A 58 9.59 9.91 10.94
CA ARG A 58 9.46 8.54 11.47
C ARG A 58 9.36 7.50 10.35
N TRP A 59 8.68 7.83 9.27
CA TRP A 59 8.26 6.84 8.27
C TRP A 59 8.92 6.98 6.91
N TRP A 60 9.48 8.15 6.59
CA TRP A 60 10.13 8.37 5.30
C TRP A 60 11.63 8.19 5.40
N GLU A 61 12.27 7.94 4.27
CA GLU A 61 13.71 7.75 4.18
C GLU A 61 14.27 8.48 2.95
N VAL A 62 15.31 9.25 3.18
CA VAL A 62 16.09 9.88 2.11
C VAL A 62 17.39 9.12 1.99
N ILE A 63 17.73 8.68 0.80
CA ILE A 63 18.96 7.93 0.53
C ILE A 63 19.82 8.66 -0.50
N ASP A 64 21.10 8.79 -0.18
CA ASP A 64 22.15 9.10 -1.13
C ASP A 64 22.47 7.83 -1.93
N ARG A 65 21.98 7.76 -3.16
CA ARG A 65 22.14 6.58 -4.03
C ARG A 65 23.55 6.41 -4.58
N THR A 66 24.40 7.43 -4.46
CA THR A 66 25.81 7.35 -4.84
C THR A 66 26.61 6.59 -3.80
N THR A 67 26.32 6.79 -2.51
CA THR A 67 27.02 6.10 -1.40
C THR A 67 26.22 4.92 -0.85
N GLY A 68 24.90 4.89 -1.02
CA GLY A 68 23.99 3.97 -0.37
C GLY A 68 23.65 4.34 1.07
N GLU A 69 24.06 5.51 1.55
CA GLU A 69 23.85 5.95 2.91
C GLU A 69 22.50 6.64 3.10
N VAL A 70 21.89 6.41 4.25
CA VAL A 70 20.68 7.13 4.65
C VAL A 70 21.07 8.55 5.07
N VAL A 71 20.41 9.54 4.49
CA VAL A 71 20.58 10.95 4.90
C VAL A 71 19.93 11.14 6.27
N PRO A 72 20.67 11.61 7.28
CA PRO A 72 20.13 11.87 8.61
C PRO A 72 18.89 12.76 8.60
N THR A 73 17.94 12.50 9.49
CA THR A 73 16.64 13.19 9.51
C THR A 73 16.74 14.71 9.78
N ASP A 74 17.82 15.17 10.37
CA ASP A 74 18.11 16.61 10.57
C ASP A 74 18.68 17.29 9.31
N LYS A 75 19.02 16.51 8.27
CA LYS A 75 19.59 16.98 7.01
C LYS A 75 18.57 17.16 5.89
N TRP A 76 17.32 16.91 6.14
CA TRP A 76 16.25 17.13 5.18
C TRP A 76 14.99 17.65 5.86
N PHE A 77 14.15 18.31 5.09
CA PHE A 77 12.88 18.90 5.55
C PHE A 77 11.80 18.72 4.50
N PHE A 78 10.60 18.34 4.92
CA PHE A 78 9.43 18.28 4.05
C PHE A 78 8.63 19.58 4.19
N ASP A 79 8.45 20.25 3.09
CA ASP A 79 7.60 21.45 2.96
C ASP A 79 6.22 21.01 2.45
N GLU A 80 5.28 20.80 3.36
CA GLU A 80 3.93 20.31 3.05
C GLU A 80 3.19 21.23 2.05
N PRO A 81 3.22 22.58 2.17
CA PRO A 81 2.57 23.48 1.21
C PRO A 81 3.02 23.31 -0.23
N THR A 82 4.28 23.01 -0.46
CA THR A 82 4.83 22.83 -1.82
C THR A 82 4.88 21.35 -2.24
N GLY A 83 4.78 20.41 -1.29
CA GLY A 83 4.98 18.98 -1.56
C GLY A 83 6.42 18.59 -1.86
N GLU A 84 7.38 19.44 -1.46
CA GLU A 84 8.81 19.26 -1.72
C GLU A 84 9.56 18.76 -0.49
N VAL A 85 10.57 17.93 -0.72
CA VAL A 85 11.60 17.64 0.28
C VAL A 85 12.88 18.39 -0.08
N GLU A 86 13.34 19.30 0.81
CA GLU A 86 14.63 19.93 0.72
C GLU A 86 15.67 19.08 1.46
N ILE A 87 16.80 18.79 0.81
CA ILE A 87 17.86 17.91 1.30
C ILE A 87 19.18 18.66 1.28
N GLU A 88 19.96 18.57 2.37
CA GLU A 88 21.37 18.94 2.36
C GLU A 88 22.16 17.86 1.61
N THR A 89 22.93 18.26 0.59
CA THR A 89 23.49 17.31 -0.38
C THR A 89 24.97 17.51 -0.59
N VAL A 90 25.61 16.45 -1.11
CA VAL A 90 26.94 16.51 -1.72
C VAL A 90 26.75 16.74 -3.22
N PRO A 91 27.44 17.74 -3.83
CA PRO A 91 27.32 17.98 -5.25
C PRO A 91 27.65 16.74 -6.09
N TYR A 92 26.85 16.52 -7.14
CA TYR A 92 26.92 15.42 -8.10
C TYR A 92 26.52 14.04 -7.54
N HIS A 93 26.10 13.95 -6.28
CA HIS A 93 25.47 12.74 -5.77
C HIS A 93 23.99 12.67 -6.21
N GLU A 94 23.45 11.46 -6.28
CA GLU A 94 22.06 11.17 -6.62
C GLU A 94 21.27 10.84 -5.35
N TYR A 95 20.04 11.34 -5.27
CA TYR A 95 19.17 11.17 -4.11
C TYR A 95 17.81 10.65 -4.50
N THR A 96 17.20 9.88 -3.62
CA THR A 96 15.79 9.49 -3.67
C THR A 96 15.13 9.72 -2.32
N VAL A 97 13.82 9.91 -2.35
CA VAL A 97 12.95 9.97 -1.17
C VAL A 97 11.95 8.83 -1.25
N SER A 98 11.91 7.98 -0.23
CA SER A 98 10.84 7.01 -0.03
C SER A 98 9.83 7.58 0.94
N PHE A 99 8.56 7.63 0.56
CA PHE A 99 7.51 8.28 1.33
C PHE A 99 6.18 7.52 1.27
N LEU A 100 5.33 7.72 2.26
CA LEU A 100 4.00 7.15 2.30
C LEU A 100 3.01 7.99 1.51
N ALA A 101 2.18 7.34 0.73
CA ALA A 101 1.07 7.97 0.01
C ALA A 101 -0.22 7.17 0.22
N PHE A 102 -1.35 7.88 0.34
CA PHE A 102 -2.67 7.28 0.30
C PHE A 102 -3.06 6.96 -1.15
N LEU A 103 -3.58 5.76 -1.35
CA LEU A 103 -4.29 5.40 -2.56
C LEU A 103 -5.72 5.95 -2.47
N ILE A 104 -5.94 7.12 -3.01
CA ILE A 104 -7.25 7.79 -2.98
C ILE A 104 -8.19 7.33 -4.10
N TRP A 105 -7.75 6.34 -4.88
CA TRP A 105 -8.53 5.71 -5.92
C TRP A 105 -7.99 4.30 -6.19
N ASP A 106 -8.91 3.31 -6.27
CA ASP A 106 -8.57 1.93 -6.56
C ASP A 106 -8.58 1.66 -8.07
N PRO A 107 -7.42 1.42 -8.68
CA PRO A 107 -7.31 1.10 -10.10
C PRO A 107 -7.64 -0.37 -10.43
N VAL A 108 -8.04 -1.19 -9.46
CA VAL A 108 -8.38 -2.61 -9.69
C VAL A 108 -9.40 -2.78 -10.80
N HIS A 109 -10.23 -1.76 -11.01
CA HIS A 109 -11.02 -1.67 -12.22
C HIS A 109 -10.24 -1.02 -13.37
N MET A 110 -9.05 -1.54 -13.67
CA MET A 110 -8.26 -1.09 -14.83
C MET A 110 -9.07 -1.04 -16.13
N TYR A 111 -10.13 -1.86 -16.23
CA TYR A 111 -11.09 -1.77 -17.31
C TYR A 111 -11.82 -0.42 -17.36
N ASN A 112 -12.04 0.24 -16.24
CA ASN A 112 -12.61 1.58 -16.24
C ASN A 112 -11.66 2.62 -16.83
N PHE A 113 -10.35 2.47 -16.57
CA PHE A 113 -9.34 3.33 -17.19
C PHE A 113 -9.29 3.16 -18.71
N LEU A 114 -9.19 1.90 -19.15
CA LEU A 114 -9.04 1.59 -20.56
C LEU A 114 -10.32 1.81 -21.38
N THR A 115 -11.49 1.64 -20.76
CA THR A 115 -12.78 1.64 -21.48
C THR A 115 -13.61 2.90 -21.30
N ASN A 116 -13.47 3.60 -20.18
CA ASN A 116 -14.33 4.74 -19.85
C ASN A 116 -13.60 6.06 -19.69
N ASP A 117 -12.28 6.08 -19.82
CA ASP A 117 -11.44 7.26 -19.55
C ASP A 117 -11.83 7.97 -18.21
N TRP A 118 -12.43 7.20 -17.31
CA TRP A 118 -12.85 7.52 -15.93
C TRP A 118 -13.80 8.70 -15.74
N LYS A 119 -14.34 9.23 -16.81
CA LYS A 119 -15.06 10.50 -16.78
C LYS A 119 -16.38 10.48 -16.04
N ASP A 120 -17.09 9.35 -16.09
CA ASP A 120 -18.48 9.29 -15.66
C ASP A 120 -18.74 8.38 -14.46
N THR A 121 -17.70 7.84 -13.86
CA THR A 121 -17.85 6.87 -12.78
C THR A 121 -17.08 7.35 -11.54
N PRO A 122 -17.75 7.47 -10.37
CA PRO A 122 -17.04 7.79 -9.14
C PRO A 122 -15.91 6.81 -8.89
N HIS A 123 -14.75 7.31 -8.51
CA HIS A 123 -13.63 6.48 -8.15
C HIS A 123 -14.01 5.61 -6.95
N GLN A 124 -13.60 4.34 -6.97
CA GLN A 124 -13.72 3.47 -5.83
C GLN A 124 -12.58 3.80 -4.86
N LEU A 125 -12.93 4.22 -3.65
CA LEU A 125 -11.97 4.50 -2.61
C LEU A 125 -11.42 3.19 -2.03
N THR A 126 -10.16 3.21 -1.67
CA THR A 126 -9.46 2.08 -1.07
C THR A 126 -9.56 2.12 0.45
N TYR A 127 -9.49 0.96 1.10
CA TYR A 127 -9.30 0.85 2.53
C TYR A 127 -8.44 -0.36 2.86
N ASP A 128 -7.70 -0.29 3.94
CA ASP A 128 -6.82 -1.36 4.38
C ASP A 128 -7.51 -2.25 5.42
N VAL A 129 -7.84 -3.48 5.03
CA VAL A 129 -8.51 -4.47 5.89
C VAL A 129 -7.69 -4.92 7.10
N ARG A 130 -6.43 -4.54 7.18
CA ARG A 130 -5.57 -4.82 8.34
C ARG A 130 -5.69 -3.73 9.41
N GLN A 131 -6.25 -2.59 9.07
CA GLN A 131 -6.55 -1.53 10.01
C GLN A 131 -7.74 -1.90 10.91
N PRO A 132 -7.74 -1.53 12.19
CA PRO A 132 -8.69 -2.06 13.16
C PRO A 132 -10.15 -1.71 12.88
N LYS A 133 -10.47 -0.48 12.50
CA LYS A 133 -11.84 -0.07 12.17
C LYS A 133 -12.32 -0.76 10.88
N THR A 134 -11.45 -0.80 9.87
CA THR A 134 -11.74 -1.47 8.60
C THR A 134 -11.95 -2.96 8.78
N GLN A 135 -11.12 -3.59 9.59
CA GLN A 135 -11.27 -5.01 9.90
C GLN A 135 -12.61 -5.31 10.58
N ALA A 136 -13.00 -4.48 11.55
CA ALA A 136 -14.32 -4.58 12.20
C ALA A 136 -15.46 -4.36 11.18
N TYR A 137 -15.33 -3.36 10.32
CA TYR A 137 -16.32 -3.04 9.29
C TYR A 137 -16.54 -4.20 8.30
N VAL A 138 -15.47 -4.78 7.76
CA VAL A 138 -15.60 -5.87 6.77
C VAL A 138 -16.13 -7.15 7.40
N LYS A 139 -15.78 -7.45 8.65
CA LYS A 139 -16.34 -8.60 9.40
C LYS A 139 -17.83 -8.42 9.65
N GLU A 140 -18.25 -7.23 10.05
CA GLU A 140 -19.66 -6.91 10.25
C GLU A 140 -20.46 -6.93 8.94
N LYS A 141 -19.87 -6.42 7.86
CA LYS A 141 -20.45 -6.51 6.51
C LYS A 141 -20.68 -7.96 6.09
N LEU A 142 -19.73 -8.85 6.39
CA LEU A 142 -19.89 -10.28 6.11
C LEU A 142 -21.01 -10.90 6.94
N ARG A 143 -21.11 -10.60 8.23
CA ARG A 143 -22.21 -11.10 9.09
C ARG A 143 -23.57 -10.69 8.54
N ARG A 144 -23.76 -9.41 8.28
CA ARG A 144 -25.02 -8.89 7.70
C ARG A 144 -25.34 -9.52 6.36
N TRP A 145 -24.32 -9.77 5.54
CA TRP A 145 -24.52 -10.44 4.26
C TRP A 145 -24.97 -11.89 4.46
N CYS A 146 -24.37 -12.63 5.36
CA CYS A 146 -24.78 -14.01 5.67
C CYS A 146 -26.23 -14.06 6.20
N GLU A 147 -26.62 -13.14 7.06
CA GLU A 147 -27.99 -13.03 7.60
C GLU A 147 -29.00 -12.72 6.49
N ALA A 148 -28.66 -11.78 5.61
CA ALA A 148 -29.56 -11.37 4.52
C ALA A 148 -29.70 -12.42 3.41
N ASN A 149 -28.81 -13.42 3.36
CA ASN A 149 -28.79 -14.44 2.32
C ASN A 149 -28.83 -15.86 2.89
N PRO A 150 -29.90 -16.25 3.61
CA PRO A 150 -29.99 -17.56 4.26
C PRO A 150 -29.99 -18.72 3.28
N HIS A 151 -30.41 -18.49 2.03
CA HIS A 151 -30.50 -19.48 0.96
C HIS A 151 -29.18 -19.77 0.24
N ILE A 152 -28.11 -19.06 0.59
CA ILE A 152 -26.77 -19.32 0.03
C ILE A 152 -26.05 -20.32 0.92
N ASP A 153 -25.56 -21.39 0.36
CA ASP A 153 -24.87 -22.46 1.08
C ASP A 153 -23.36 -22.22 1.19
N VAL A 154 -22.76 -21.61 0.16
CA VAL A 154 -21.30 -21.45 0.05
C VAL A 154 -20.91 -19.99 -0.15
N VAL A 155 -19.99 -19.50 0.68
CA VAL A 155 -19.34 -18.18 0.50
C VAL A 155 -17.95 -18.39 -0.09
N ARG A 156 -17.73 -17.84 -1.27
CA ARG A 156 -16.42 -17.92 -1.92
C ARG A 156 -15.61 -16.65 -1.66
N PHE A 157 -14.40 -16.83 -1.13
CA PHE A 157 -13.39 -15.79 -1.03
C PHE A 157 -12.40 -15.91 -2.20
N THR A 158 -12.09 -14.76 -2.81
CA THR A 158 -11.10 -14.69 -3.88
C THR A 158 -9.79 -14.15 -3.34
N THR A 159 -9.87 -13.06 -2.56
CA THR A 159 -8.73 -12.43 -1.90
C THR A 159 -9.18 -11.89 -0.54
N PHE A 160 -8.27 -11.82 0.43
CA PHE A 160 -8.55 -11.27 1.76
C PHE A 160 -8.05 -9.84 1.91
N PHE A 161 -6.97 -9.49 1.26
CA PHE A 161 -6.44 -8.14 1.21
C PHE A 161 -6.82 -7.47 -0.11
N HIS A 162 -5.90 -6.83 -0.75
CA HIS A 162 -6.03 -6.31 -2.10
C HIS A 162 -5.14 -7.16 -3.02
N GLN A 163 -5.46 -7.14 -4.27
CA GLN A 163 -4.76 -7.92 -5.29
C GLN A 163 -3.42 -7.26 -5.61
N PHE A 164 -3.25 -6.85 -6.81
CA PHE A 164 -2.13 -6.05 -7.26
C PHE A 164 -2.54 -4.57 -7.30
N THR A 165 -1.56 -3.69 -7.21
CA THR A 165 -1.77 -2.25 -7.34
C THR A 165 -1.11 -1.78 -8.62
N LEU A 166 -1.88 -1.14 -9.49
CA LEU A 166 -1.37 -0.42 -10.65
C LEU A 166 -1.11 1.02 -10.24
N THR A 167 0.11 1.47 -10.38
CA THR A 167 0.48 2.86 -10.11
C THR A 167 0.75 3.57 -11.42
N PHE A 168 0.10 4.72 -11.61
CA PHE A 168 0.15 5.47 -12.85
C PHE A 168 1.01 6.73 -12.73
N ASP A 169 1.62 7.12 -13.86
CA ASP A 169 2.35 8.37 -13.97
C ASP A 169 1.41 9.57 -14.23
N ASP A 170 1.98 10.76 -14.26
CA ASP A 170 1.29 12.02 -14.55
C ASP A 170 0.64 12.07 -15.95
N GLN A 171 1.10 11.22 -16.86
CA GLN A 171 0.53 11.05 -18.20
C GLN A 171 -0.51 9.92 -18.27
N LYS A 172 -0.90 9.37 -17.13
CA LYS A 172 -1.85 8.24 -17.00
C LYS A 172 -1.36 6.95 -17.67
N ARG A 173 -0.05 6.76 -17.75
CA ARG A 173 0.56 5.50 -18.18
C ARG A 173 0.91 4.69 -16.93
N GLU A 174 0.88 3.38 -17.05
CA GLU A 174 1.35 2.50 -15.99
C GLU A 174 2.83 2.78 -15.71
N LYS A 175 3.13 3.21 -14.47
CA LYS A 175 4.49 3.46 -14.01
C LYS A 175 5.10 2.19 -13.45
N PHE A 176 4.37 1.45 -12.65
CA PHE A 176 4.73 0.10 -12.19
C PHE A 176 3.50 -0.66 -11.70
N VAL A 177 3.66 -1.97 -11.62
CA VAL A 177 2.69 -2.89 -11.03
C VAL A 177 3.32 -3.50 -9.79
N GLU A 178 2.67 -3.30 -8.67
CA GLU A 178 3.02 -3.99 -7.44
C GLU A 178 2.18 -5.28 -7.36
N TRP A 179 2.78 -6.39 -7.76
CA TRP A 179 2.10 -7.67 -7.96
C TRP A 179 1.71 -8.37 -6.67
N PHE A 180 2.46 -8.17 -5.62
CA PHE A 180 2.28 -8.89 -4.37
C PHE A 180 1.69 -8.01 -3.26
N GLY A 181 1.41 -6.74 -3.55
CA GLY A 181 0.83 -5.82 -2.60
C GLY A 181 1.76 -5.44 -1.44
N TYR A 182 3.07 -5.69 -1.52
CA TYR A 182 3.96 -5.48 -0.39
C TYR A 182 4.23 -4.01 -0.12
N SER A 183 4.56 -3.24 -1.15
CA SER A 183 4.72 -1.80 -1.02
C SER A 183 3.40 -1.06 -0.85
N ALA A 184 2.31 -1.62 -1.38
CA ALA A 184 0.95 -1.12 -1.25
C ALA A 184 0.19 -1.69 -0.03
N SER A 185 0.89 -2.45 0.80
CA SER A 185 0.32 -3.08 1.99
C SER A 185 0.96 -2.52 3.25
N VAL A 186 1.11 -1.21 3.32
CA VAL A 186 1.76 -0.51 4.42
C VAL A 186 0.84 0.53 5.04
N SER A 187 1.06 0.80 6.30
CA SER A 187 0.53 1.94 7.04
C SER A 187 1.32 2.05 8.33
N PRO A 188 1.39 3.20 9.00
CA PRO A 188 2.05 3.32 10.29
C PRO A 188 1.60 2.25 11.29
N TYR A 189 0.31 1.94 11.34
CA TYR A 189 -0.23 0.88 12.19
C TYR A 189 0.39 -0.49 11.89
N ILE A 190 0.41 -0.90 10.63
CA ILE A 190 0.95 -2.20 10.22
C ILE A 190 2.47 -2.25 10.39
N LEU A 191 3.15 -1.15 10.10
CA LEU A 191 4.60 -1.07 10.27
C LEU A 191 5.01 -1.16 11.75
N GLU A 192 4.25 -0.55 12.65
CA GLU A 192 4.46 -0.72 14.10
C GLU A 192 4.20 -2.16 14.57
N LYS A 193 3.20 -2.83 14.02
CA LYS A 193 2.97 -4.26 14.29
C LYS A 193 4.15 -5.10 13.80
N PHE A 194 4.64 -4.83 12.59
CA PHE A 194 5.81 -5.50 12.03
C PHE A 194 7.04 -5.30 12.93
N GLU A 195 7.34 -4.06 13.35
CA GLU A 195 8.49 -3.79 14.23
C GLU A 195 8.43 -4.57 15.54
N LYS A 196 7.23 -4.68 16.12
CA LYS A 196 7.02 -5.49 17.34
C LYS A 196 7.23 -6.97 17.09
N TRP A 197 6.76 -7.47 15.93
CA TRP A 197 6.90 -8.86 15.53
C TRP A 197 8.36 -9.20 15.19
N ALA A 198 9.04 -8.36 14.41
CA ALA A 198 10.40 -8.58 13.92
C ALA A 198 11.49 -8.31 14.98
N GLY A 199 11.19 -7.44 15.96
CA GLY A 199 12.15 -7.02 16.98
C GLY A 199 13.16 -5.97 16.53
N TYR A 200 12.93 -5.35 15.37
CA TYR A 200 13.78 -4.26 14.84
C TYR A 200 12.93 -3.21 14.10
N LYS A 201 13.53 -2.04 13.83
CA LYS A 201 12.87 -0.94 13.17
C LYS A 201 12.70 -1.21 11.67
N PHE A 202 11.52 -0.87 11.16
CA PHE A 202 11.25 -0.92 9.74
C PHE A 202 11.98 0.20 8.99
N ARG A 203 12.41 -0.12 7.76
CA ARG A 203 12.93 0.84 6.79
C ARG A 203 12.23 0.64 5.45
N PRO A 204 11.84 1.72 4.74
CA PRO A 204 11.26 1.62 3.40
C PRO A 204 12.09 0.79 2.43
N GLU A 205 13.41 0.87 2.54
CA GLU A 205 14.36 0.12 1.71
C GLU A 205 14.20 -1.40 1.79
N PHE A 206 13.58 -1.94 2.84
CA PHE A 206 13.29 -3.37 2.95
C PHE A 206 12.33 -3.87 1.86
N ILE A 207 11.45 -3.00 1.37
CA ILE A 207 10.43 -3.34 0.36
C ILE A 207 10.59 -2.59 -0.97
N VAL A 208 11.14 -1.37 -0.96
CA VAL A 208 11.39 -0.59 -2.19
C VAL A 208 12.83 -0.66 -2.69
N ASP A 209 13.61 -1.53 -2.12
CA ASP A 209 14.99 -1.92 -2.37
C ASP A 209 15.73 -1.18 -3.52
N GLN A 210 16.71 -0.36 -3.17
CA GLN A 210 17.59 0.39 -4.07
C GLN A 210 16.87 1.25 -5.13
N GLY A 211 15.65 1.66 -4.84
CA GLY A 211 14.84 2.47 -5.76
C GLY A 211 14.08 1.64 -6.80
N TYR A 212 13.99 0.35 -6.60
CA TYR A 212 13.12 -0.51 -7.38
C TYR A 212 12.05 -1.08 -6.46
N HIS A 213 10.80 -0.88 -6.80
CA HIS A 213 9.73 -1.64 -6.18
C HIS A 213 10.05 -3.12 -6.38
N ASN A 214 10.09 -3.84 -5.29
CA ASN A 214 10.55 -5.19 -5.17
C ASN A 214 10.29 -6.05 -6.42
N THR A 215 11.33 -6.44 -7.10
CA THR A 215 11.22 -7.26 -8.30
C THR A 215 11.48 -8.72 -7.95
N MET A 216 10.69 -9.62 -8.52
CA MET A 216 10.85 -11.08 -8.44
C MET A 216 12.25 -11.57 -8.83
N PHE A 217 13.07 -10.70 -9.43
CA PHE A 217 14.38 -11.02 -9.98
C PHE A 217 15.53 -10.75 -9.00
N ARG A 218 15.25 -10.27 -7.81
CA ARG A 218 16.27 -10.01 -6.79
C ARG A 218 16.34 -11.10 -5.75
N VAL A 219 17.53 -11.33 -5.23
CA VAL A 219 17.69 -12.17 -4.05
C VAL A 219 17.09 -11.40 -2.86
N PRO A 220 16.01 -11.90 -2.25
CA PRO A 220 15.34 -11.19 -1.17
C PRO A 220 16.24 -11.09 0.06
N SER A 221 16.32 -9.91 0.66
CA SER A 221 16.99 -9.71 1.94
C SER A 221 16.29 -10.48 3.07
N LYS A 222 16.94 -10.59 4.23
CA LYS A 222 16.30 -11.17 5.41
C LYS A 222 15.09 -10.33 5.83
N GLU A 223 15.24 -9.03 5.87
CA GLU A 223 14.22 -8.07 6.28
C GLU A 223 13.00 -8.12 5.37
N PHE A 224 13.23 -8.26 4.05
CA PHE A 224 12.14 -8.48 3.10
C PHE A 224 11.40 -9.80 3.37
N ARG A 225 12.13 -10.90 3.57
CA ARG A 225 11.50 -12.19 3.89
C ARG A 225 10.71 -12.16 5.19
N ASP A 226 11.25 -11.51 6.22
CA ASP A 226 10.55 -11.32 7.48
C ASP A 226 9.24 -10.53 7.27
N PHE A 227 9.28 -9.48 6.42
CA PHE A 227 8.08 -8.71 6.11
C PHE A 227 7.04 -9.53 5.36
N ILE A 228 7.45 -10.37 4.40
CA ILE A 228 6.57 -11.30 3.69
C ILE A 228 5.93 -12.30 4.68
N GLU A 229 6.72 -12.90 5.54
CA GLU A 229 6.21 -13.85 6.53
C GLU A 229 5.21 -13.18 7.48
N PHE A 230 5.50 -11.99 7.95
CA PHE A 230 4.57 -11.19 8.74
C PHE A 230 3.26 -10.94 7.99
N GLN A 231 3.32 -10.52 6.72
CA GLN A 231 2.14 -10.31 5.89
C GLN A 231 1.32 -11.61 5.73
N GLN A 232 1.97 -12.74 5.52
CA GLN A 232 1.31 -14.04 5.42
C GLN A 232 0.56 -14.39 6.71
N GLN A 233 1.18 -14.14 7.86
CA GLN A 233 0.54 -14.37 9.15
C GLN A 233 -0.71 -13.48 9.35
N GLU A 234 -0.64 -12.21 8.96
CA GLU A 234 -1.79 -11.29 9.01
C GLU A 234 -2.92 -11.76 8.07
N VAL A 235 -2.59 -12.22 6.86
CA VAL A 235 -3.57 -12.78 5.93
C VAL A 235 -4.24 -14.04 6.50
N CYS A 236 -3.44 -14.97 7.03
CA CYS A 236 -3.96 -16.21 7.64
C CYS A 236 -4.89 -15.92 8.82
N ALA A 237 -4.52 -14.96 9.68
CA ALA A 237 -5.34 -14.59 10.83
C ALA A 237 -6.70 -14.03 10.37
N LEU A 238 -6.69 -13.10 9.42
CA LEU A 238 -7.93 -12.54 8.87
C LEU A 238 -8.76 -13.60 8.16
N ALA A 239 -8.13 -14.44 7.33
CA ALA A 239 -8.81 -15.52 6.61
C ALA A 239 -9.54 -16.45 7.56
N LYS A 240 -8.85 -16.88 8.64
CA LYS A 240 -9.47 -17.73 9.67
C LYS A 240 -10.70 -17.07 10.29
N GLU A 241 -10.60 -15.83 10.70
CA GLU A 241 -11.73 -15.12 11.30
C GLU A 241 -12.93 -14.98 10.33
N MET A 242 -12.67 -14.72 9.05
CA MET A 242 -13.70 -14.59 8.04
C MET A 242 -14.39 -15.93 7.77
N VAL A 243 -13.62 -17.02 7.73
CA VAL A 243 -14.15 -18.38 7.59
C VAL A 243 -14.98 -18.77 8.83
N ASP A 244 -14.49 -18.50 10.03
CA ASP A 244 -15.22 -18.76 11.28
C ASP A 244 -16.57 -18.01 11.30
N ILE A 245 -16.63 -16.77 10.79
CA ILE A 245 -17.90 -16.05 10.63
C ILE A 245 -18.85 -16.82 9.69
N VAL A 246 -18.38 -17.24 8.52
CA VAL A 246 -19.22 -17.98 7.55
C VAL A 246 -19.77 -19.27 8.16
N HIS A 247 -18.91 -20.04 8.84
CA HIS A 247 -19.30 -21.26 9.51
C HIS A 247 -20.32 -21.04 10.63
N SER A 248 -20.23 -19.90 11.34
CA SER A 248 -21.19 -19.58 12.40
C SER A 248 -22.64 -19.40 11.91
N TYR A 249 -22.80 -19.16 10.60
CA TYR A 249 -24.12 -19.10 9.93
C TYR A 249 -24.51 -20.43 9.24
N GLY A 250 -23.80 -21.52 9.53
CA GLY A 250 -24.07 -22.82 8.94
C GLY A 250 -23.74 -22.92 7.45
N LYS A 251 -22.91 -22.04 6.92
CA LYS A 251 -22.50 -21.99 5.53
C LYS A 251 -21.10 -22.55 5.34
N GLU A 252 -20.81 -23.04 4.15
CA GLU A 252 -19.45 -23.45 3.76
C GLU A 252 -18.63 -22.25 3.29
N ALA A 253 -17.32 -22.27 3.54
CA ALA A 253 -16.37 -21.31 3.00
C ALA A 253 -15.49 -21.99 1.94
N MET A 254 -15.38 -21.34 0.78
CA MET A 254 -14.50 -21.76 -0.29
C MET A 254 -13.44 -20.69 -0.50
N MET A 255 -12.17 -21.08 -0.53
CA MET A 255 -11.05 -20.19 -0.89
C MET A 255 -10.58 -20.52 -2.30
N PHE A 256 -10.35 -19.50 -3.08
CA PHE A 256 -9.73 -19.64 -4.38
C PHE A 256 -8.22 -19.46 -4.21
N LEU A 257 -7.48 -20.57 -4.28
CA LEU A 257 -6.03 -20.61 -4.22
C LEU A 257 -5.50 -20.93 -5.62
N GLY A 258 -4.56 -20.21 -6.13
CA GLY A 258 -3.95 -20.62 -7.39
C GLY A 258 -3.61 -19.50 -8.37
N ASP A 259 -4.12 -18.32 -8.17
CA ASP A 259 -3.70 -17.17 -8.96
C ASP A 259 -2.64 -16.40 -8.19
N HIS A 260 -1.40 -16.89 -8.25
CA HIS A 260 -0.25 -16.26 -7.59
C HIS A 260 0.02 -14.82 -8.05
N TRP A 261 -0.61 -14.40 -9.13
CA TRP A 261 -0.57 -13.01 -9.61
C TRP A 261 -1.70 -12.13 -9.03
N ILE A 262 -2.61 -12.71 -8.29
CA ILE A 262 -3.72 -11.98 -7.63
C ILE A 262 -3.37 -11.63 -6.20
N GLY A 263 -2.34 -12.16 -5.60
CA GLY A 263 -2.16 -11.82 -4.24
C GLY A 263 -1.04 -12.45 -3.49
N THR A 264 -0.95 -11.97 -2.34
CA THR A 264 -0.05 -12.28 -1.26
C THR A 264 -0.62 -13.35 -0.36
N GLU A 265 -1.59 -14.13 -0.83
CA GLU A 265 -2.10 -15.20 -0.01
C GLU A 265 -1.00 -16.21 0.24
N PRO A 266 -0.76 -16.54 1.51
CA PRO A 266 0.15 -17.62 1.88
C PRO A 266 -0.47 -18.94 1.43
N TYR A 267 0.32 -19.79 0.86
CA TYR A 267 -0.06 -21.12 0.44
C TYR A 267 0.29 -22.16 1.50
#